data_3969fd2cd092229b29076335dc353ff4
#
_entry.id   3969fd2cd092229b29076335dc353ff4
#
_cell.length_a   1.000
_cell.length_b   1.000
_cell.length_c   1.000
_cell.angle_alpha   90.00
_cell.angle_beta   90.00
_cell.angle_gamma   90.00
#
_symmetry.space_group_name_H-M   'P 1'
#
loop_
_entity.id
_entity.type
_entity.pdbx_description
1 polymer ?
#
loop_
_entity_poly.entity_id
_entity_poly.type
_entity_poly.pdbx_seq_one_letter_code
_entity_poly.pdbx_strand_id
1 'polypeptide(L)'
;MNVQITMLDGALHITPATDYLTKYLKYSHKKMEIVHFKRKPVYEERLLHQTDGLGGIFTLQGFFQKICNLIHKNNDTYTIVDERTALPDIDWQAVKDVGLRDYQIDAVAKGLTAGADQSGIFHAAGGYGKTYCQAFTYAAWNSLNTILAIPLAQVFRSTYEKFKKIFPNKHIGRVGDGYNDISKEITITTFRSLEKCAVEKCQLLLVDELQGSSGDHIQNVISSVKPIRIFGFTATDDGLFNGADKLLKGLFGERLIHIPYEEAQEVGAVVPALVYFVRTPQYLVTASSFEACITQGVKKCKPRNELISKIVTKIPKGWPSLTFVDHIDDHLIELHKLMPPGVKYVHRKTSKKEIGVYALSTKQQKEVTQDFIDNKFQHLIATDAFRAGVDIPHLRVVIQASSGSSKIEVIQEALRGSRVLTEADKLRLDIEEDKTHFVLIDFLDNHDERLNDLALKRMEHYKAQGWKIKIVDSVDQIDWYDYDNKL
;
A
#
# COMPACT_ATOMS: atom_id res chain seq x y z
N MET A 1 4.22 -25.23 -33.77
CA MET A 1 5.42 -24.39 -34.05
C MET A 1 6.31 -24.46 -32.81
N ASN A 2 7.63 -24.34 -32.96
CA ASN A 2 8.54 -24.23 -31.82
C ASN A 2 8.92 -22.74 -31.61
N VAL A 3 8.71 -22.24 -30.39
CA VAL A 3 8.99 -20.86 -30.00
C VAL A 3 10.23 -20.87 -29.09
N GLN A 4 11.24 -20.11 -29.42
CA GLN A 4 12.38 -19.91 -28.53
C GLN A 4 12.10 -18.74 -27.58
N ILE A 5 12.30 -18.96 -26.30
CA ILE A 5 12.23 -17.94 -25.26
C ILE A 5 13.63 -17.76 -24.70
N THR A 6 14.25 -16.61 -24.96
CA THR A 6 15.53 -16.23 -24.37
C THR A 6 15.26 -15.32 -23.18
N MET A 7 15.69 -15.76 -21.98
CA MET A 7 15.59 -15.00 -20.75
C MET A 7 16.81 -14.10 -20.62
N LEU A 8 16.58 -12.80 -20.48
CA LEU A 8 17.59 -11.75 -20.32
C LEU A 8 17.41 -11.03 -18.99
N ASP A 9 18.43 -10.31 -18.53
CA ASP A 9 18.28 -9.42 -17.39
C ASP A 9 17.19 -8.35 -17.68
N GLY A 10 16.09 -8.40 -16.93
CA GLY A 10 14.96 -7.48 -17.05
C GLY A 10 14.01 -7.71 -18.25
N ALA A 11 14.25 -8.67 -19.13
CA ALA A 11 13.45 -8.86 -20.34
C ALA A 11 13.35 -10.34 -20.78
N LEU A 12 12.40 -10.61 -21.69
CA LEU A 12 12.33 -11.84 -22.47
C LEU A 12 12.44 -11.48 -23.96
N HIS A 13 13.20 -12.25 -24.73
CA HIS A 13 13.16 -12.22 -26.19
C HIS A 13 12.48 -13.51 -26.69
N ILE A 14 11.50 -13.38 -27.58
CA ILE A 14 10.66 -14.47 -28.04
C ILE A 14 10.67 -14.51 -29.55
N THR A 15 11.07 -15.64 -30.13
CA THR A 15 11.18 -15.82 -31.59
C THR A 15 10.63 -17.19 -31.98
N PRO A 16 9.75 -17.28 -32.99
CA PRO A 16 9.06 -16.15 -33.64
C PRO A 16 7.94 -15.56 -32.75
N ALA A 17 7.62 -14.29 -32.98
CA ALA A 17 6.44 -13.68 -32.43
C ALA A 17 5.17 -14.30 -33.02
N THR A 18 4.17 -14.57 -32.19
CA THR A 18 2.89 -15.14 -32.63
C THR A 18 1.75 -14.15 -32.34
N ASP A 19 0.66 -14.22 -33.12
CA ASP A 19 -0.49 -13.32 -32.94
C ASP A 19 -1.14 -13.44 -31.56
N TYR A 20 -1.20 -14.64 -30.99
CA TYR A 20 -1.79 -14.83 -29.65
C TYR A 20 -0.91 -14.23 -28.54
N LEU A 21 0.43 -14.21 -28.71
CA LEU A 21 1.34 -13.57 -27.77
C LEU A 21 1.26 -12.04 -27.87
N THR A 22 1.33 -11.47 -29.06
CA THR A 22 1.20 -10.02 -29.28
C THR A 22 -0.16 -9.49 -28.84
N LYS A 23 -1.24 -10.25 -29.09
CA LYS A 23 -2.57 -9.94 -28.59
C LYS A 23 -2.65 -9.98 -27.07
N TYR A 24 -1.95 -10.93 -26.43
CA TYR A 24 -1.87 -10.97 -24.97
C TYR A 24 -1.05 -9.81 -24.42
N LEU A 25 0.07 -9.46 -25.01
CA LEU A 25 1.04 -8.48 -24.50
C LEU A 25 0.62 -7.02 -24.74
N LYS A 26 -0.61 -6.71 -24.36
CA LYS A 26 -1.20 -5.37 -24.38
C LYS A 26 -2.26 -5.21 -23.30
N TYR A 27 -2.55 -3.97 -22.92
CA TYR A 27 -3.61 -3.67 -21.96
C TYR A 27 -4.28 -2.34 -22.28
N SER A 28 -5.52 -2.18 -21.79
CA SER A 28 -6.26 -0.93 -21.90
C SER A 28 -5.93 -0.04 -20.70
N HIS A 29 -5.24 1.06 -20.95
CA HIS A 29 -4.91 2.06 -19.94
C HIS A 29 -6.00 3.11 -19.85
N LYS A 30 -6.58 3.29 -18.67
CA LYS A 30 -7.64 4.26 -18.40
C LYS A 30 -7.04 5.57 -17.91
N LYS A 31 -7.31 6.64 -18.63
CA LYS A 31 -6.98 8.03 -18.24
C LYS A 31 -8.25 8.83 -18.01
N MET A 32 -8.20 9.82 -17.13
CA MET A 32 -9.27 10.80 -16.99
C MET A 32 -8.89 12.07 -17.76
N GLU A 33 -9.60 12.39 -18.81
CA GLU A 33 -9.36 13.59 -19.62
C GLU A 33 -10.53 14.57 -19.50
N ILE A 34 -10.23 15.85 -19.68
CA ILE A 34 -11.27 16.91 -19.74
C ILE A 34 -11.75 16.99 -21.17
N VAL A 35 -12.95 16.44 -21.42
CA VAL A 35 -13.62 16.49 -22.71
C VAL A 35 -14.89 17.35 -22.57
N HIS A 36 -14.98 18.46 -23.29
CA HIS A 36 -16.09 19.42 -23.18
C HIS A 36 -16.37 19.86 -21.72
N PHE A 37 -15.30 20.28 -21.00
CA PHE A 37 -15.36 20.72 -19.60
C PHE A 37 -15.82 19.65 -18.58
N LYS A 38 -15.93 18.38 -18.99
CA LYS A 38 -16.27 17.25 -18.11
C LYS A 38 -15.12 16.25 -18.07
N ARG A 39 -14.79 15.75 -16.89
CA ARG A 39 -13.85 14.63 -16.75
C ARG A 39 -14.50 13.35 -17.27
N LYS A 40 -13.93 12.78 -18.33
CA LYS A 40 -14.39 11.51 -18.91
C LYS A 40 -13.24 10.49 -18.92
N PRO A 41 -13.54 9.21 -18.73
CA PRO A 41 -12.53 8.17 -18.91
C PRO A 41 -12.24 8.01 -20.41
N VAL A 42 -10.96 8.05 -20.76
CA VAL A 42 -10.44 7.72 -22.09
C VAL A 42 -9.59 6.47 -21.94
N TYR A 43 -9.74 5.53 -22.86
CA TYR A 43 -9.01 4.26 -22.88
C TYR A 43 -8.00 4.26 -24.01
N GLU A 44 -6.74 4.01 -23.66
CA GLU A 44 -5.62 3.90 -24.60
C GLU A 44 -5.07 2.48 -24.56
N GLU A 45 -4.92 1.84 -25.73
CA GLU A 45 -4.24 0.55 -25.79
C GLU A 45 -2.72 0.76 -25.66
N ARG A 46 -2.09 0.07 -24.74
CA ARG A 46 -0.64 0.10 -24.50
C ARG A 46 -0.04 -1.26 -24.77
N LEU A 47 1.02 -1.27 -25.55
CA LEU A 47 1.80 -2.46 -25.86
C LEU A 47 2.81 -2.74 -24.73
N LEU A 48 2.91 -4.01 -24.35
CA LEU A 48 3.87 -4.53 -23.39
C LEU A 48 4.99 -5.34 -24.10
N HIS A 49 5.17 -5.09 -25.38
CA HIS A 49 6.23 -5.69 -26.20
C HIS A 49 6.76 -4.69 -27.23
N GLN A 50 7.98 -4.95 -27.69
CA GLN A 50 8.62 -4.25 -28.79
C GLN A 50 9.10 -5.29 -29.81
N THR A 51 8.97 -5.00 -31.10
CA THR A 51 9.48 -5.88 -32.17
C THR A 51 10.99 -5.75 -32.28
N ASP A 52 11.68 -6.87 -32.57
CA ASP A 52 13.12 -6.90 -32.83
C ASP A 52 13.45 -6.57 -34.30
N GLY A 53 12.46 -6.42 -35.16
CA GLY A 53 12.60 -6.20 -36.60
C GLY A 53 12.94 -7.47 -37.41
N LEU A 54 13.11 -8.61 -36.78
CA LEU A 54 13.49 -9.89 -37.41
C LEU A 54 12.41 -10.98 -37.22
N GLY A 55 11.23 -10.59 -36.76
CA GLY A 55 10.09 -11.50 -36.53
C GLY A 55 9.96 -12.00 -35.10
N GLY A 56 10.75 -11.50 -34.17
CA GLY A 56 10.65 -11.72 -32.74
C GLY A 56 10.16 -10.46 -31.98
N ILE A 57 9.97 -10.63 -30.66
CA ILE A 57 9.55 -9.57 -29.77
C ILE A 57 10.34 -9.59 -28.45
N PHE A 58 10.62 -8.41 -27.91
CA PHE A 58 11.04 -8.23 -26.54
C PHE A 58 9.83 -7.91 -25.66
N THR A 59 9.76 -8.50 -24.46
CA THR A 59 8.73 -8.19 -23.47
C THR A 59 9.28 -8.28 -22.05
N LEU A 60 8.44 -7.96 -21.07
CA LEU A 60 8.80 -7.92 -19.65
C LEU A 60 9.01 -9.34 -19.08
N GLN A 61 10.06 -9.51 -18.28
CA GLN A 61 10.48 -10.80 -17.72
C GLN A 61 9.38 -11.50 -16.89
N GLY A 62 8.55 -10.75 -16.20
CA GLY A 62 7.50 -11.31 -15.35
C GLY A 62 6.38 -12.03 -16.09
N PHE A 63 6.33 -11.95 -17.41
CA PHE A 63 5.39 -12.72 -18.21
C PHE A 63 5.85 -14.15 -18.55
N PHE A 64 7.05 -14.54 -18.14
CA PHE A 64 7.65 -15.83 -18.53
C PHE A 64 6.69 -17.01 -18.37
N GLN A 65 6.20 -17.28 -17.16
CA GLN A 65 5.31 -18.40 -16.88
C GLN A 65 4.01 -18.33 -17.69
N LYS A 66 3.47 -17.10 -17.83
CA LYS A 66 2.24 -16.90 -18.60
C LYS A 66 2.42 -17.12 -20.09
N ILE A 67 3.57 -16.76 -20.64
CA ILE A 67 3.94 -17.00 -22.04
C ILE A 67 4.08 -18.49 -22.29
N CYS A 68 4.79 -19.24 -21.45
CA CYS A 68 4.90 -20.70 -21.53
C CYS A 68 3.51 -21.35 -21.55
N ASN A 69 2.62 -20.95 -20.65
CA ASN A 69 1.26 -21.45 -20.57
C ASN A 69 0.43 -21.11 -21.83
N LEU A 70 0.62 -19.94 -22.43
CA LEU A 70 -0.07 -19.54 -23.66
C LEU A 70 0.41 -20.34 -24.86
N ILE A 71 1.72 -20.57 -25.00
CA ILE A 71 2.31 -21.39 -26.06
C ILE A 71 1.73 -22.81 -25.97
N HIS A 72 1.76 -23.40 -24.78
CA HIS A 72 1.20 -24.75 -24.57
C HIS A 72 -0.30 -24.82 -24.89
N LYS A 73 -1.08 -23.80 -24.47
CA LYS A 73 -2.53 -23.73 -24.75
C LYS A 73 -2.86 -23.64 -26.23
N ASN A 74 -1.95 -23.15 -27.06
CA ASN A 74 -2.12 -23.05 -28.51
C ASN A 74 -1.49 -24.25 -29.25
N ASN A 75 -1.17 -25.34 -28.53
CA ASN A 75 -0.55 -26.56 -29.06
C ASN A 75 0.80 -26.32 -29.75
N ASP A 76 1.50 -25.27 -29.37
CA ASP A 76 2.87 -25.02 -29.76
C ASP A 76 3.85 -25.53 -28.69
N THR A 77 5.11 -25.71 -29.08
CA THR A 77 6.22 -26.07 -28.18
C THR A 77 7.15 -24.90 -27.97
N TYR A 78 7.97 -24.94 -26.93
CA TYR A 78 8.99 -23.93 -26.71
C TYR A 78 10.32 -24.49 -26.24
N THR A 79 11.38 -23.75 -26.50
CA THR A 79 12.72 -23.97 -25.96
C THR A 79 13.13 -22.75 -25.16
N ILE A 80 13.83 -22.96 -24.04
CA ILE A 80 14.30 -21.90 -23.17
C ILE A 80 15.81 -21.78 -23.31
N VAL A 81 16.28 -20.55 -23.50
CA VAL A 81 17.68 -20.17 -23.41
C VAL A 81 17.81 -19.17 -22.28
N ASP A 82 18.56 -19.49 -21.25
CA ASP A 82 18.75 -18.60 -20.09
C ASP A 82 20.11 -17.91 -20.22
N GLU A 83 20.09 -16.62 -20.57
CA GLU A 83 21.25 -15.73 -20.68
C GLU A 83 21.32 -14.71 -19.54
N ARG A 84 20.50 -14.89 -18.49
CA ARG A 84 20.50 -13.99 -17.34
C ARG A 84 21.80 -14.12 -16.56
N THR A 85 22.21 -13.02 -15.95
CA THR A 85 23.24 -13.04 -14.93
C THR A 85 22.76 -13.88 -13.73
N ALA A 86 23.54 -14.90 -13.36
CA ALA A 86 23.26 -15.70 -12.17
C ALA A 86 23.38 -14.85 -10.89
N LEU A 87 22.47 -15.05 -9.97
CA LEU A 87 22.62 -14.51 -8.62
C LEU A 87 23.68 -15.31 -7.85
N PRO A 88 24.41 -14.69 -6.92
CA PRO A 88 25.20 -15.44 -5.92
C PRO A 88 24.29 -16.31 -5.06
N ASP A 89 24.89 -17.31 -4.41
CA ASP A 89 24.16 -18.10 -3.42
C ASP A 89 23.60 -17.23 -2.31
N ILE A 90 22.47 -17.66 -1.71
CA ILE A 90 21.82 -16.93 -0.63
C ILE A 90 22.71 -16.98 0.60
N ASP A 91 23.04 -15.80 1.13
CA ASP A 91 23.75 -15.67 2.42
C ASP A 91 22.77 -15.86 3.58
N TRP A 92 22.49 -17.13 3.93
CA TRP A 92 21.56 -17.48 4.99
C TRP A 92 22.02 -16.99 6.39
N GLN A 93 23.33 -16.76 6.59
CA GLN A 93 23.79 -16.21 7.83
C GLN A 93 23.42 -14.74 7.95
N ALA A 94 23.65 -13.95 6.90
CA ALA A 94 23.25 -12.55 6.86
C ALA A 94 21.72 -12.39 6.99
N VAL A 95 20.93 -13.31 6.40
CA VAL A 95 19.45 -13.33 6.55
C VAL A 95 19.06 -13.54 8.02
N LYS A 96 19.68 -14.49 8.72
CA LYS A 96 19.43 -14.74 10.15
C LYS A 96 19.80 -13.56 11.03
N ASP A 97 20.89 -12.87 10.72
CA ASP A 97 21.40 -11.73 11.48
C ASP A 97 20.45 -10.50 11.42
N VAL A 98 19.53 -10.44 10.45
CA VAL A 98 18.46 -9.42 10.41
C VAL A 98 17.44 -9.59 11.55
N GLY A 99 17.34 -10.79 12.13
CA GLY A 99 16.40 -11.12 13.22
C GLY A 99 15.00 -11.47 12.68
N LEU A 100 14.86 -12.71 12.22
CA LEU A 100 13.56 -13.28 11.82
C LEU A 100 12.70 -13.51 13.06
N ARG A 101 11.42 -13.19 12.96
CA ARG A 101 10.40 -13.69 13.88
C ARG A 101 10.02 -15.10 13.46
N ASP A 102 9.67 -15.97 14.42
CA ASP A 102 9.38 -17.38 14.14
C ASP A 102 8.41 -17.58 12.99
N TYR A 103 7.33 -16.81 12.94
CA TYR A 103 6.34 -16.89 11.87
C TYR A 103 6.83 -16.43 10.48
N GLN A 104 7.99 -15.78 10.39
CA GLN A 104 8.57 -15.31 9.13
C GLN A 104 9.51 -16.33 8.49
N ILE A 105 10.04 -17.28 9.27
CA ILE A 105 11.13 -18.18 8.85
C ILE A 105 10.76 -18.91 7.55
N ASP A 106 9.65 -19.64 7.55
CA ASP A 106 9.26 -20.46 6.40
C ASP A 106 8.87 -19.62 5.18
N ALA A 107 8.10 -18.55 5.42
CA ALA A 107 7.67 -17.67 4.34
C ALA A 107 8.85 -16.96 3.67
N VAL A 108 9.79 -16.42 4.46
CA VAL A 108 10.99 -15.77 3.95
C VAL A 108 11.89 -16.77 3.22
N ALA A 109 12.13 -17.95 3.79
CA ALA A 109 12.93 -19.00 3.15
C ALA A 109 12.34 -19.40 1.79
N LYS A 110 11.04 -19.64 1.73
CA LYS A 110 10.30 -19.94 0.49
C LYS A 110 10.44 -18.83 -0.55
N GLY A 111 10.21 -17.57 -0.14
CA GLY A 111 10.28 -16.43 -1.02
C GLY A 111 11.68 -16.16 -1.56
N LEU A 112 12.71 -16.27 -0.73
CA LEU A 112 14.10 -16.09 -1.14
C LEU A 112 14.57 -17.22 -2.09
N THR A 113 14.24 -18.48 -1.79
CA THR A 113 14.56 -19.61 -2.67
C THR A 113 13.91 -19.44 -4.04
N ALA A 114 12.62 -19.11 -4.11
CA ALA A 114 11.97 -18.81 -5.37
C ALA A 114 12.53 -17.55 -6.05
N GLY A 115 12.94 -16.56 -5.29
CA GLY A 115 13.57 -15.32 -5.76
C GLY A 115 14.96 -15.50 -6.37
N ALA A 116 15.67 -16.57 -6.02
CA ALA A 116 16.95 -16.92 -6.66
C ALA A 116 16.77 -17.20 -8.15
N ASP A 117 15.67 -17.85 -8.52
CA ASP A 117 15.40 -18.24 -9.89
C ASP A 117 14.66 -17.18 -10.70
N GLN A 118 13.85 -16.32 -10.06
CA GLN A 118 12.98 -15.37 -10.74
C GLN A 118 12.73 -14.09 -9.94
N SER A 119 12.42 -13.00 -10.64
CA SER A 119 11.81 -11.81 -10.03
C SER A 119 10.40 -12.12 -9.52
N GLY A 120 9.89 -11.34 -8.57
CA GLY A 120 8.55 -11.58 -8.08
C GLY A 120 8.03 -10.61 -7.02
N ILE A 121 6.86 -10.92 -6.51
CA ILE A 121 6.10 -10.08 -5.58
C ILE A 121 6.06 -10.73 -4.20
N PHE A 122 6.47 -9.98 -3.19
CA PHE A 122 6.24 -10.28 -1.78
C PHE A 122 4.92 -9.60 -1.36
N HIS A 123 3.83 -10.36 -1.47
CA HIS A 123 2.50 -9.92 -1.07
C HIS A 123 2.25 -10.33 0.38
N ALA A 124 2.20 -9.35 1.28
CA ALA A 124 1.94 -9.60 2.70
C ALA A 124 1.02 -8.54 3.29
N ALA A 125 0.13 -8.97 4.16
CA ALA A 125 -0.80 -8.10 4.87
C ALA A 125 -0.10 -6.91 5.54
N GLY A 126 -0.80 -5.78 5.65
CA GLY A 126 -0.29 -4.62 6.39
C GLY A 126 -0.02 -4.99 7.83
N GLY A 127 1.17 -4.66 8.35
CA GLY A 127 1.57 -5.05 9.70
C GLY A 127 2.46 -6.29 9.78
N TYR A 128 2.48 -7.17 8.79
CA TYR A 128 3.31 -8.37 8.77
C TYR A 128 4.81 -8.10 8.87
N GLY A 129 5.27 -6.92 8.49
CA GLY A 129 6.69 -6.56 8.56
C GLY A 129 7.40 -6.48 7.21
N LYS A 130 6.74 -5.95 6.17
CA LYS A 130 7.30 -5.78 4.81
C LYS A 130 8.70 -5.17 4.78
N THR A 131 8.98 -4.17 5.64
CA THR A 131 10.33 -3.57 5.73
C THR A 131 11.40 -4.60 6.14
N TYR A 132 11.05 -5.57 6.98
CA TYR A 132 11.96 -6.67 7.30
C TYR A 132 12.11 -7.63 6.12
N CYS A 133 11.03 -7.92 5.37
CA CYS A 133 11.16 -8.71 4.14
C CYS A 133 12.10 -8.05 3.12
N GLN A 134 12.07 -6.71 3.00
CA GLN A 134 13.03 -5.95 2.19
C GLN A 134 14.47 -6.11 2.72
N ALA A 135 14.65 -6.03 4.04
CA ALA A 135 15.96 -6.21 4.67
C ALA A 135 16.50 -7.64 4.50
N PHE A 136 15.66 -8.67 4.62
CA PHE A 136 16.04 -10.06 4.35
C PHE A 136 16.45 -10.27 2.90
N THR A 137 15.71 -9.68 1.96
CA THR A 137 16.02 -9.77 0.53
C THR A 137 17.35 -9.10 0.20
N TYR A 138 17.63 -7.95 0.80
CA TYR A 138 18.95 -7.33 0.70
C TYR A 138 20.04 -8.18 1.34
N ALA A 139 19.82 -8.72 2.56
CA ALA A 139 20.80 -9.53 3.27
C ALA A 139 21.16 -10.81 2.50
N ALA A 140 20.15 -11.44 1.86
CA ALA A 140 20.34 -12.65 1.06
C ALA A 140 21.38 -12.48 -0.06
N TRP A 141 21.43 -11.28 -0.63
CA TRP A 141 22.33 -10.95 -1.76
C TRP A 141 23.09 -9.65 -1.50
N ASN A 142 23.64 -9.51 -0.31
CA ASN A 142 24.29 -8.29 0.19
C ASN A 142 25.57 -7.88 -0.54
N SER A 143 26.10 -8.75 -1.42
CA SER A 143 27.20 -8.45 -2.32
C SER A 143 26.78 -7.68 -3.58
N LEU A 144 25.48 -7.59 -3.86
CA LEU A 144 24.96 -6.91 -5.02
C LEU A 144 24.66 -5.44 -4.74
N ASN A 145 24.96 -4.57 -5.72
CA ASN A 145 24.53 -3.18 -5.68
C ASN A 145 23.01 -3.09 -5.73
N THR A 146 22.42 -2.72 -4.60
CA THR A 146 20.97 -2.76 -4.37
C THR A 146 20.38 -1.35 -4.32
N ILE A 147 19.23 -1.16 -4.99
CA ILE A 147 18.40 0.04 -4.83
C ILE A 147 17.08 -0.38 -4.21
N LEU A 148 16.66 0.32 -3.14
CA LEU A 148 15.33 0.22 -2.55
C LEU A 148 14.53 1.49 -2.87
N ALA A 149 13.56 1.37 -3.76
CA ALA A 149 12.70 2.46 -4.19
C ALA A 149 11.42 2.54 -3.36
N ILE A 150 11.09 3.73 -2.84
CA ILE A 150 9.96 3.99 -1.93
C ILE A 150 9.10 5.13 -2.47
N PRO A 151 7.75 5.01 -2.50
CA PRO A 151 6.89 6.01 -3.10
C PRO A 151 6.80 7.33 -2.31
N LEU A 152 6.89 7.27 -0.98
CA LEU A 152 6.59 8.40 -0.09
C LEU A 152 7.78 8.82 0.77
N ALA A 153 8.07 10.12 0.82
CA ALA A 153 9.18 10.68 1.59
C ALA A 153 9.13 10.34 3.10
N GLN A 154 7.95 10.22 3.68
CA GLN A 154 7.81 9.84 5.10
C GLN A 154 8.21 8.38 5.36
N VAL A 155 7.76 7.46 4.47
CA VAL A 155 8.16 6.04 4.51
C VAL A 155 9.66 5.91 4.26
N PHE A 156 10.19 6.67 3.30
CA PHE A 156 11.62 6.74 2.98
C PHE A 156 12.48 7.02 4.23
N ARG A 157 12.13 8.05 5.02
CA ARG A 157 12.87 8.38 6.24
C ARG A 157 12.82 7.25 7.27
N SER A 158 11.62 6.73 7.55
CA SER A 158 11.46 5.64 8.54
C SER A 158 12.14 4.34 8.12
N THR A 159 12.13 4.02 6.83
CA THR A 159 12.83 2.84 6.29
C THR A 159 14.35 3.01 6.38
N TYR A 160 14.87 4.18 6.04
CA TYR A 160 16.30 4.47 6.21
C TYR A 160 16.76 4.26 7.65
N GLU A 161 16.05 4.82 8.63
CA GLU A 161 16.41 4.66 10.05
C GLU A 161 16.33 3.19 10.52
N LYS A 162 15.35 2.42 10.02
CA LYS A 162 15.26 0.98 10.30
C LYS A 162 16.44 0.22 9.71
N PHE A 163 16.78 0.47 8.45
CA PHE A 163 17.92 -0.18 7.79
C PHE A 163 19.25 0.15 8.48
N LYS A 164 19.45 1.40 8.94
CA LYS A 164 20.63 1.79 9.72
C LYS A 164 20.74 1.02 11.04
N LYS A 165 19.60 0.71 11.68
CA LYS A 165 19.58 -0.11 12.91
C LYS A 165 19.86 -1.59 12.62
N ILE A 166 19.31 -2.13 11.54
CA ILE A 166 19.48 -3.53 11.14
C ILE A 166 20.91 -3.78 10.65
N PHE A 167 21.48 -2.86 9.89
CA PHE A 167 22.80 -2.97 9.26
C PHE A 167 23.75 -1.86 9.74
N PRO A 168 24.15 -1.83 11.02
CA PRO A 168 24.93 -0.72 11.59
C PRO A 168 26.31 -0.55 10.95
N ASN A 169 26.87 -1.63 10.40
CA ASN A 169 28.22 -1.65 9.80
C ASN A 169 28.20 -1.46 8.27
N LYS A 170 27.01 -1.27 7.66
CA LYS A 170 26.87 -1.07 6.22
C LYS A 170 26.74 0.41 5.86
N HIS A 171 27.30 0.80 4.73
CA HIS A 171 27.03 2.12 4.14
C HIS A 171 25.68 2.08 3.44
N ILE A 172 24.68 2.70 4.05
CA ILE A 172 23.35 2.84 3.50
C ILE A 172 23.20 4.23 2.91
N GLY A 173 23.22 4.30 1.59
CA GLY A 173 23.00 5.55 0.86
C GLY A 173 21.54 6.00 0.92
N ARG A 174 21.30 7.29 0.70
CA ARG A 174 19.93 7.86 0.58
C ARG A 174 19.87 8.94 -0.47
N VAL A 175 18.89 8.83 -1.38
CA VAL A 175 18.68 9.79 -2.46
C VAL A 175 17.22 10.24 -2.50
N GLY A 176 16.99 11.53 -2.39
CA GLY A 176 15.66 12.13 -2.30
C GLY A 176 15.45 12.88 -0.98
N ASP A 177 14.37 13.65 -0.88
CA ASP A 177 14.04 14.43 0.33
C ASP A 177 15.21 15.35 0.80
N GLY A 178 15.97 15.91 -0.15
CA GLY A 178 17.12 16.76 0.13
C GLY A 178 18.46 16.04 0.26
N TYR A 179 18.49 14.72 0.21
CA TYR A 179 19.71 13.92 0.29
C TYR A 179 20.16 13.44 -1.09
N ASN A 180 21.48 13.25 -1.27
CA ASN A 180 22.08 12.74 -2.50
C ASN A 180 23.35 11.95 -2.17
N ASP A 181 23.19 10.86 -1.41
CA ASP A 181 24.26 9.95 -1.01
C ASP A 181 23.98 8.58 -1.64
N ILE A 182 24.82 8.16 -2.59
CA ILE A 182 24.71 6.88 -3.31
C ILE A 182 25.71 5.90 -2.73
N SER A 183 25.24 4.74 -2.31
CA SER A 183 26.06 3.64 -1.83
C SER A 183 26.23 2.57 -2.90
N LYS A 184 27.38 1.87 -2.91
CA LYS A 184 27.60 0.67 -3.71
C LYS A 184 27.01 -0.59 -3.08
N GLU A 185 26.60 -0.53 -1.81
CA GLU A 185 25.95 -1.64 -1.10
C GLU A 185 24.44 -1.55 -1.28
N ILE A 186 23.81 -0.57 -0.64
CA ILE A 186 22.38 -0.31 -0.78
C ILE A 186 22.09 1.19 -0.77
N THR A 187 21.30 1.65 -1.72
CA THR A 187 20.79 3.03 -1.75
C THR A 187 19.27 3.00 -1.59
N ILE A 188 18.76 3.67 -0.57
CA ILE A 188 17.32 3.88 -0.39
C ILE A 188 16.94 5.18 -1.09
N THR A 189 15.92 5.15 -1.95
CA THR A 189 15.53 6.30 -2.77
C THR A 189 14.02 6.49 -2.82
N THR A 190 13.58 7.71 -3.10
CA THR A 190 12.17 7.96 -3.44
C THR A 190 11.93 7.68 -4.92
N PHE A 191 10.69 7.31 -5.31
CA PHE A 191 10.34 7.12 -6.72
C PHE A 191 10.72 8.32 -7.60
N ARG A 192 10.51 9.55 -7.09
CA ARG A 192 10.86 10.78 -7.82
C ARG A 192 12.36 10.96 -8.06
N SER A 193 13.16 10.31 -7.24
CA SER A 193 14.64 10.43 -7.30
C SER A 193 15.31 9.17 -7.85
N LEU A 194 14.53 8.13 -8.20
CA LEU A 194 15.04 6.84 -8.66
C LEU A 194 15.96 7.00 -9.88
N GLU A 195 15.63 7.87 -10.82
CA GLU A 195 16.42 8.17 -12.02
C GLU A 195 17.84 8.63 -11.68
N LYS A 196 18.03 9.36 -10.57
CA LYS A 196 19.37 9.80 -10.13
C LYS A 196 20.25 8.62 -9.70
N CYS A 197 19.63 7.52 -9.26
CA CYS A 197 20.32 6.30 -8.85
C CYS A 197 20.58 5.35 -10.05
N ALA A 198 19.90 5.52 -11.18
CA ALA A 198 20.05 4.68 -12.37
C ALA A 198 21.40 4.89 -13.09
N VAL A 199 22.15 5.91 -12.73
CA VAL A 199 23.52 6.17 -13.22
C VAL A 199 24.49 5.08 -12.73
N GLU A 200 24.25 4.51 -11.56
CA GLU A 200 24.99 3.38 -11.00
C GLU A 200 24.33 2.07 -11.49
N LYS A 201 25.18 1.06 -11.79
CA LYS A 201 24.70 -0.23 -12.26
C LYS A 201 23.96 -0.98 -11.15
N CYS A 202 22.64 -0.81 -11.06
CA CYS A 202 21.79 -1.52 -10.11
C CYS A 202 21.68 -3.00 -10.52
N GLN A 203 22.05 -3.90 -9.61
CA GLN A 203 21.93 -5.34 -9.81
C GLN A 203 20.67 -5.92 -9.19
N LEU A 204 20.25 -5.39 -8.05
CA LEU A 204 19.05 -5.80 -7.32
C LEU A 204 18.14 -4.58 -7.07
N LEU A 205 16.94 -4.60 -7.61
CA LEU A 205 15.95 -3.54 -7.43
C LEU A 205 14.82 -4.01 -6.52
N LEU A 206 14.66 -3.37 -5.38
CA LEU A 206 13.56 -3.57 -4.44
C LEU A 206 12.58 -2.41 -4.54
N VAL A 207 11.30 -2.68 -4.65
CA VAL A 207 10.26 -1.64 -4.82
C VAL A 207 9.18 -1.79 -3.77
N ASP A 208 9.10 -0.82 -2.87
CA ASP A 208 8.05 -0.76 -1.84
C ASP A 208 6.75 -0.20 -2.43
N GLU A 209 5.60 -0.71 -1.98
CA GLU A 209 4.27 -0.34 -2.49
C GLU A 209 4.26 -0.31 -4.03
N LEU A 210 4.56 -1.47 -4.62
CA LEU A 210 4.80 -1.65 -6.06
C LEU A 210 3.70 -1.07 -6.97
N GLN A 211 2.45 -0.97 -6.48
CA GLN A 211 1.35 -0.36 -7.22
C GLN A 211 1.61 1.12 -7.56
N GLY A 212 2.43 1.81 -6.78
CA GLY A 212 2.88 3.17 -7.08
C GLY A 212 3.81 3.25 -8.31
N SER A 213 4.37 2.13 -8.78
CA SER A 213 5.24 2.08 -9.96
C SER A 213 4.49 1.99 -11.29
N SER A 214 3.16 2.05 -11.29
CA SER A 214 2.34 2.02 -12.50
C SER A 214 2.39 3.30 -13.36
N GLY A 215 3.04 4.36 -12.88
CA GLY A 215 3.21 5.61 -13.63
C GLY A 215 4.31 5.52 -14.70
N ASP A 216 4.09 6.15 -15.87
CA ASP A 216 4.98 6.09 -17.04
C ASP A 216 6.42 6.42 -16.72
N HIS A 217 6.67 7.46 -15.90
CA HIS A 217 8.03 7.85 -15.51
C HIS A 217 8.75 6.71 -14.76
N ILE A 218 8.12 6.09 -13.79
CA ILE A 218 8.73 5.01 -13.00
C ILE A 218 8.98 3.78 -13.86
N GLN A 219 8.06 3.46 -14.78
CA GLN A 219 8.24 2.35 -15.73
C GLN A 219 9.46 2.57 -16.61
N ASN A 220 9.64 3.78 -17.15
CA ASN A 220 10.79 4.12 -17.99
C ASN A 220 12.10 3.97 -17.21
N VAL A 221 12.15 4.42 -15.96
CA VAL A 221 13.33 4.28 -15.11
C VAL A 221 13.62 2.82 -14.79
N ILE A 222 12.63 2.02 -14.38
CA ILE A 222 12.80 0.59 -14.12
C ILE A 222 13.34 -0.12 -15.36
N SER A 223 12.76 0.16 -16.53
CA SER A 223 13.19 -0.44 -17.80
C SER A 223 14.61 -0.03 -18.20
N SER A 224 15.07 1.17 -17.80
CA SER A 224 16.44 1.65 -18.09
C SER A 224 17.50 1.04 -17.17
N VAL A 225 17.13 0.72 -15.94
CA VAL A 225 18.04 0.13 -14.92
C VAL A 225 18.44 -1.31 -15.29
N LYS A 226 17.54 -2.10 -15.86
CA LYS A 226 17.74 -3.52 -16.23
C LYS A 226 18.40 -4.33 -15.11
N PRO A 227 17.80 -4.42 -13.93
CA PRO A 227 18.38 -5.16 -12.81
C PRO A 227 18.39 -6.66 -13.11
N ILE A 228 19.33 -7.40 -12.51
CA ILE A 228 19.36 -8.88 -12.58
C ILE A 228 18.06 -9.45 -12.00
N ARG A 229 17.61 -8.90 -10.86
CA ARG A 229 16.32 -9.23 -10.24
C ARG A 229 15.62 -7.97 -9.78
N ILE A 230 14.29 -8.05 -9.81
CA ILE A 230 13.40 -7.01 -9.27
C ILE A 230 12.38 -7.67 -8.34
N PHE A 231 12.24 -7.12 -7.14
CA PHE A 231 11.23 -7.59 -6.17
C PHE A 231 10.31 -6.46 -5.76
N GLY A 232 9.00 -6.72 -5.88
CA GLY A 232 7.94 -5.82 -5.43
C GLY A 232 7.41 -6.22 -4.07
N PHE A 233 7.18 -5.25 -3.18
CA PHE A 233 6.61 -5.46 -1.85
C PHE A 233 5.30 -4.70 -1.74
N THR A 234 4.23 -5.38 -1.34
CA THR A 234 2.91 -4.74 -1.22
C THR A 234 1.96 -5.51 -0.30
N ALA A 235 0.94 -4.83 0.17
CA ALA A 235 -0.26 -5.45 0.74
C ALA A 235 -1.41 -5.55 -0.28
N THR A 236 -1.28 -4.89 -1.44
CA THR A 236 -2.31 -4.81 -2.48
C THR A 236 -1.63 -4.71 -3.85
N ASP A 237 -1.75 -5.71 -4.69
CA ASP A 237 -1.12 -5.79 -6.02
C ASP A 237 -2.13 -5.85 -7.17
N ASP A 238 -3.41 -5.67 -6.87
CA ASP A 238 -4.51 -5.70 -7.83
C ASP A 238 -5.51 -4.54 -7.61
N GLY A 239 -6.40 -4.35 -8.57
CA GLY A 239 -7.47 -3.36 -8.49
C GLY A 239 -7.02 -1.92 -8.78
N LEU A 240 -5.98 -1.74 -9.60
CA LEU A 240 -5.55 -0.41 -10.03
C LEU A 240 -6.60 0.25 -10.93
N PHE A 241 -6.95 1.48 -10.60
CA PHE A 241 -7.95 2.26 -11.33
C PHE A 241 -7.64 2.41 -12.83
N ASN A 242 -6.37 2.48 -13.21
CA ASN A 242 -5.90 2.67 -14.58
C ASN A 242 -5.74 1.36 -15.37
N GLY A 243 -6.04 0.20 -14.80
CA GLY A 243 -5.91 -1.10 -15.45
C GLY A 243 -4.46 -1.60 -15.58
N ALA A 244 -3.52 -0.99 -14.88
CA ALA A 244 -2.09 -1.30 -14.97
C ALA A 244 -1.68 -2.57 -14.19
N ASP A 245 -2.60 -3.34 -13.59
CA ASP A 245 -2.29 -4.59 -12.89
C ASP A 245 -1.47 -5.55 -13.75
N LYS A 246 -1.79 -5.63 -15.05
CA LYS A 246 -1.07 -6.46 -16.00
C LYS A 246 0.38 -6.02 -16.21
N LEU A 247 0.60 -4.71 -16.25
CA LEU A 247 1.94 -4.15 -16.36
C LEU A 247 2.78 -4.48 -15.13
N LEU A 248 2.20 -4.37 -13.91
CA LEU A 248 2.90 -4.72 -12.68
C LEU A 248 3.31 -6.20 -12.68
N LYS A 249 2.43 -7.11 -13.14
CA LYS A 249 2.77 -8.51 -13.32
C LYS A 249 3.89 -8.71 -14.34
N GLY A 250 3.92 -7.93 -15.41
CA GLY A 250 4.99 -7.96 -16.38
C GLY A 250 6.33 -7.49 -15.81
N LEU A 251 6.33 -6.44 -14.99
CA LEU A 251 7.55 -5.90 -14.38
C LEU A 251 8.10 -6.81 -13.29
N PHE A 252 7.25 -7.23 -12.36
CA PHE A 252 7.68 -7.93 -11.15
C PHE A 252 7.54 -9.47 -11.25
N GLY A 253 6.61 -9.99 -12.02
CA GLY A 253 6.32 -11.42 -12.09
C GLY A 253 5.20 -11.87 -11.17
N GLU A 254 5.20 -13.14 -10.80
CA GLU A 254 4.21 -13.76 -9.94
C GLU A 254 4.50 -13.51 -8.45
N ARG A 255 3.53 -13.83 -7.60
CA ARG A 255 3.72 -13.77 -6.15
C ARG A 255 4.65 -14.89 -5.68
N LEU A 256 5.81 -14.53 -5.14
CA LEU A 256 6.73 -15.48 -4.48
C LEU A 256 6.26 -15.83 -3.08
N ILE A 257 5.67 -14.85 -2.39
CA ILE A 257 5.02 -15.00 -1.11
C ILE A 257 3.63 -14.38 -1.20
N HIS A 258 2.64 -15.05 -0.62
CA HIS A 258 1.30 -14.51 -0.43
C HIS A 258 0.84 -14.83 0.98
N ILE A 259 0.77 -13.80 1.82
CA ILE A 259 0.35 -13.89 3.20
C ILE A 259 -0.90 -13.02 3.37
N PRO A 260 -2.08 -13.61 3.32
CA PRO A 260 -3.34 -12.91 3.55
C PRO A 260 -3.44 -12.44 5.01
N TYR A 261 -4.40 -11.56 5.27
CA TYR A 261 -4.59 -11.02 6.61
C TYR A 261 -4.93 -12.08 7.67
N GLU A 262 -5.73 -13.06 7.29
CA GLU A 262 -6.13 -14.20 8.14
C GLU A 262 -4.91 -15.00 8.62
N GLU A 263 -4.02 -15.39 7.70
CA GLU A 263 -2.77 -16.08 8.04
C GLU A 263 -1.85 -15.22 8.92
N ALA A 264 -1.74 -13.92 8.61
CA ALA A 264 -0.97 -12.98 9.43
C ALA A 264 -1.56 -12.83 10.85
N GLN A 265 -2.88 -12.95 11.01
CA GLN A 265 -3.57 -12.93 12.29
C GLN A 265 -3.33 -14.22 13.08
N GLU A 266 -3.44 -15.40 12.44
CA GLU A 266 -3.21 -16.71 13.07
C GLU A 266 -1.82 -16.81 13.69
N VAL A 267 -0.81 -16.26 13.02
CA VAL A 267 0.58 -16.24 13.53
C VAL A 267 0.86 -15.07 14.48
N GLY A 268 -0.14 -14.27 14.84
CA GLY A 268 0.00 -13.14 15.76
C GLY A 268 0.81 -11.95 15.20
N ALA A 269 0.97 -11.86 13.88
CA ALA A 269 1.66 -10.74 13.24
C ALA A 269 0.82 -9.45 13.22
N VAL A 270 -0.50 -9.60 13.22
CA VAL A 270 -1.49 -8.52 13.26
C VAL A 270 -2.59 -8.85 14.25
N VAL A 271 -3.27 -7.84 14.78
CA VAL A 271 -4.48 -8.03 15.58
C VAL A 271 -5.72 -8.07 14.68
N PRO A 272 -6.75 -8.85 15.05
CA PRO A 272 -7.99 -8.95 14.28
C PRO A 272 -8.75 -7.61 14.20
N ALA A 273 -9.55 -7.48 13.13
CA ALA A 273 -10.43 -6.35 12.90
C ALA A 273 -11.88 -6.69 13.29
N LEU A 274 -12.49 -5.83 14.07
CA LEU A 274 -13.92 -5.83 14.30
C LEU A 274 -14.54 -4.64 13.56
N VAL A 275 -15.33 -4.90 12.52
CA VAL A 275 -15.83 -3.85 11.62
C VAL A 275 -17.30 -3.56 11.93
N TYR A 276 -17.62 -2.32 12.23
CA TYR A 276 -18.99 -1.84 12.36
C TYR A 276 -19.35 -0.90 11.22
N PHE A 277 -20.43 -1.22 10.51
CA PHE A 277 -21.12 -0.29 9.62
C PHE A 277 -22.28 0.34 10.37
N VAL A 278 -22.17 1.63 10.66
CA VAL A 278 -23.20 2.39 11.35
C VAL A 278 -24.13 3.04 10.33
N ARG A 279 -25.46 2.79 10.44
CA ARG A 279 -26.42 3.45 9.56
C ARG A 279 -26.46 4.94 9.86
N THR A 280 -26.32 5.74 8.81
CA THR A 280 -26.41 7.20 8.94
C THR A 280 -27.87 7.65 9.08
N PRO A 281 -28.14 8.74 9.82
CA PRO A 281 -29.46 9.33 9.87
C PRO A 281 -29.95 9.73 8.48
N GLN A 282 -31.27 9.67 8.28
CA GLN A 282 -31.89 10.12 7.02
C GLN A 282 -31.60 11.59 6.77
N TYR A 283 -31.19 11.90 5.54
CA TYR A 283 -30.84 13.25 5.11
C TYR A 283 -31.18 13.42 3.64
N LEU A 284 -31.79 14.55 3.28
CA LEU A 284 -32.16 14.80 1.89
C LEU A 284 -30.97 15.35 1.11
N VAL A 285 -30.47 14.58 0.14
CA VAL A 285 -29.47 15.01 -0.83
C VAL A 285 -30.15 15.48 -2.09
N THR A 286 -30.01 16.76 -2.43
CA THR A 286 -30.62 17.37 -3.62
C THR A 286 -29.64 17.53 -4.78
N ALA A 287 -28.38 17.23 -4.54
CA ALA A 287 -27.30 17.42 -5.50
C ALA A 287 -27.42 16.48 -6.71
N SER A 288 -27.36 17.03 -7.92
CA SER A 288 -27.45 16.28 -9.17
C SER A 288 -26.12 15.63 -9.60
N SER A 289 -25.00 16.31 -9.36
CA SER A 289 -23.69 15.76 -9.69
C SER A 289 -23.17 14.85 -8.58
N PHE A 290 -22.35 13.86 -8.93
CA PHE A 290 -21.76 12.92 -7.98
C PHE A 290 -20.86 13.62 -6.95
N GLU A 291 -20.03 14.58 -7.38
CA GLU A 291 -19.14 15.33 -6.48
C GLU A 291 -19.92 16.22 -5.49
N ALA A 292 -20.98 16.87 -5.96
CA ALA A 292 -21.87 17.65 -5.10
C ALA A 292 -22.67 16.76 -4.15
N CYS A 293 -23.05 15.55 -4.58
CA CYS A 293 -23.68 14.55 -3.73
C CYS A 293 -22.76 14.14 -2.56
N ILE A 294 -21.49 13.83 -2.84
CA ILE A 294 -20.50 13.54 -1.80
C ILE A 294 -20.33 14.75 -0.86
N THR A 295 -20.23 15.95 -1.40
CA THR A 295 -20.08 17.14 -0.58
C THR A 295 -21.28 17.36 0.34
N GLN A 296 -22.49 17.24 -0.17
CA GLN A 296 -23.72 17.45 0.60
C GLN A 296 -24.04 16.28 1.55
N GLY A 297 -23.91 15.03 1.09
CA GLY A 297 -24.36 13.83 1.81
C GLY A 297 -23.29 13.21 2.72
N VAL A 298 -22.03 13.54 2.54
CA VAL A 298 -20.93 13.04 3.38
C VAL A 298 -20.22 14.19 4.09
N LYS A 299 -19.52 15.06 3.37
CA LYS A 299 -18.58 16.02 3.94
C LYS A 299 -19.26 17.08 4.80
N LYS A 300 -20.33 17.69 4.29
CA LYS A 300 -21.13 18.74 4.95
C LYS A 300 -22.43 18.22 5.57
N CYS A 301 -22.64 16.93 5.59
CA CYS A 301 -23.82 16.31 6.18
C CYS A 301 -23.75 16.42 7.70
N LYS A 302 -24.41 17.43 8.26
CA LYS A 302 -24.41 17.71 9.69
C LYS A 302 -24.87 16.51 10.53
N PRO A 303 -26.01 15.82 10.25
CA PRO A 303 -26.42 14.65 11.02
C PRO A 303 -25.40 13.52 11.02
N ARG A 304 -24.68 13.30 9.90
CA ARG A 304 -23.60 12.32 9.80
C ARG A 304 -22.40 12.72 10.65
N ASN A 305 -21.99 13.98 10.59
CA ASN A 305 -20.87 14.49 11.38
C ASN A 305 -21.18 14.50 12.90
N GLU A 306 -22.42 14.77 13.29
CA GLU A 306 -22.91 14.64 14.68
C GLU A 306 -22.86 13.17 15.15
N LEU A 307 -23.24 12.23 14.28
CA LEU A 307 -23.10 10.79 14.55
C LEU A 307 -21.64 10.40 14.79
N ILE A 308 -20.70 10.88 13.95
CA ILE A 308 -19.27 10.64 14.13
C ILE A 308 -18.78 11.21 15.45
N SER A 309 -19.18 12.43 15.80
CA SER A 309 -18.86 13.04 17.09
C SER A 309 -19.40 12.22 18.27
N LYS A 310 -20.65 11.73 18.19
CA LYS A 310 -21.22 10.84 19.19
C LYS A 310 -20.44 9.53 19.33
N ILE A 311 -19.96 8.94 18.22
CA ILE A 311 -19.09 7.75 18.25
C ILE A 311 -17.82 8.06 19.03
N VAL A 312 -17.13 9.15 18.71
CA VAL A 312 -15.88 9.56 19.38
C VAL A 312 -16.07 9.72 20.88
N THR A 313 -17.21 10.26 21.36
CA THR A 313 -17.50 10.39 22.81
C THR A 313 -17.74 9.05 23.51
N LYS A 314 -18.05 7.99 22.77
CA LYS A 314 -18.32 6.64 23.32
C LYS A 314 -17.11 5.70 23.27
N ILE A 315 -16.02 6.13 22.61
CA ILE A 315 -14.78 5.35 22.59
C ILE A 315 -14.24 5.19 24.02
N PRO A 316 -13.86 3.98 24.44
CA PRO A 316 -13.33 3.75 25.79
C PRO A 316 -12.16 4.68 26.10
N LYS A 317 -12.10 5.13 27.35
CA LYS A 317 -11.00 5.98 27.82
C LYS A 317 -9.66 5.26 27.65
N GLY A 318 -8.66 5.94 27.10
CA GLY A 318 -7.34 5.35 26.83
C GLY A 318 -7.25 4.60 25.50
N TRP A 319 -8.33 4.53 24.70
CA TRP A 319 -8.29 3.93 23.38
C TRP A 319 -8.03 5.00 22.31
N PRO A 320 -6.82 5.09 21.72
CA PRO A 320 -6.54 6.03 20.66
C PRO A 320 -7.38 5.77 19.42
N SER A 321 -7.90 6.85 18.83
CA SER A 321 -8.67 6.77 17.59
C SER A 321 -8.14 7.71 16.50
N LEU A 322 -8.25 7.24 15.25
CA LEU A 322 -7.89 7.99 14.05
C LEU A 322 -9.09 8.05 13.11
N THR A 323 -9.56 9.26 12.83
CA THR A 323 -10.66 9.52 11.90
C THR A 323 -10.12 10.03 10.57
N PHE A 324 -10.36 9.29 9.48
CA PHE A 324 -9.99 9.70 8.13
C PHE A 324 -11.07 10.52 7.46
N VAL A 325 -10.70 11.65 6.85
CA VAL A 325 -11.57 12.56 6.12
C VAL A 325 -11.00 12.89 4.75
N ASP A 326 -11.87 13.24 3.77
CA ASP A 326 -11.44 13.48 2.40
C ASP A 326 -10.75 14.83 2.20
N HIS A 327 -11.34 15.90 2.71
CA HIS A 327 -10.94 17.28 2.43
C HIS A 327 -10.79 18.11 3.72
N ILE A 328 -10.01 19.18 3.64
CA ILE A 328 -9.77 20.06 4.77
C ILE A 328 -10.96 20.98 4.98
N ASP A 329 -11.32 21.77 3.94
CA ASP A 329 -12.24 22.91 4.07
C ASP A 329 -13.69 22.50 4.33
N ASP A 330 -14.16 21.49 3.63
CA ASP A 330 -15.57 21.06 3.63
C ASP A 330 -15.83 19.75 4.38
N HIS A 331 -14.80 19.11 4.95
CA HIS A 331 -14.98 17.91 5.76
C HIS A 331 -14.27 17.99 7.12
N LEU A 332 -12.93 18.12 7.15
CA LEU A 332 -12.17 18.19 8.42
C LEU A 332 -12.67 19.31 9.31
N ILE A 333 -12.79 20.53 8.76
CA ILE A 333 -13.20 21.72 9.53
C ILE A 333 -14.63 21.56 10.02
N GLU A 334 -15.56 21.13 9.17
CA GLU A 334 -16.96 20.94 9.53
C GLU A 334 -17.14 19.85 10.61
N LEU A 335 -16.40 18.75 10.48
CA LEU A 335 -16.42 17.68 11.47
C LEU A 335 -15.79 18.13 12.80
N HIS A 336 -14.62 18.79 12.75
CA HIS A 336 -13.89 19.22 13.96
C HIS A 336 -14.69 20.21 14.82
N LYS A 337 -15.50 21.08 14.20
CA LYS A 337 -16.40 22.00 14.93
C LYS A 337 -17.41 21.30 15.84
N LEU A 338 -17.75 20.06 15.54
CA LEU A 338 -18.73 19.24 16.27
C LEU A 338 -18.07 18.30 17.26
N MET A 339 -16.73 18.15 17.23
CA MET A 339 -16.02 17.22 18.09
C MET A 339 -15.93 17.69 19.55
N PRO A 340 -15.84 16.74 20.49
CA PRO A 340 -15.60 17.08 21.89
C PRO A 340 -14.24 17.78 22.08
N PRO A 341 -14.06 18.55 23.15
CA PRO A 341 -12.77 19.19 23.47
C PRO A 341 -11.64 18.17 23.55
N GLY A 342 -10.45 18.56 23.06
CA GLY A 342 -9.26 17.72 23.13
C GLY A 342 -9.00 16.89 21.86
N VAL A 343 -9.95 16.79 20.94
CA VAL A 343 -9.71 16.20 19.61
C VAL A 343 -8.75 17.09 18.83
N LYS A 344 -7.68 16.48 18.29
CA LYS A 344 -6.69 17.18 17.45
C LYS A 344 -6.91 16.84 15.97
N TYR A 345 -6.28 17.60 15.10
CA TYR A 345 -6.31 17.34 13.66
C TYR A 345 -4.94 17.56 13.03
N VAL A 346 -4.71 16.90 11.90
CA VAL A 346 -3.50 17.06 11.09
C VAL A 346 -3.81 16.98 9.59
N HIS A 347 -3.14 17.84 8.82
CA HIS A 347 -3.23 17.90 7.36
C HIS A 347 -2.00 18.62 6.80
N ARG A 348 -1.86 18.71 5.47
CA ARG A 348 -0.67 19.27 4.81
C ARG A 348 -0.75 20.76 4.44
N LYS A 349 -1.91 21.41 4.54
CA LYS A 349 -2.04 22.84 4.21
C LYS A 349 -1.45 23.74 5.29
N THR A 350 -0.62 24.69 4.89
CA THR A 350 0.05 25.65 5.77
C THR A 350 -0.49 27.08 5.61
N SER A 351 -1.28 27.35 4.56
CA SER A 351 -1.75 28.68 4.20
C SER A 351 -2.89 29.15 5.09
N LYS A 352 -2.61 30.12 5.96
CA LYS A 352 -3.63 30.81 6.78
C LYS A 352 -4.65 31.58 5.94
N LYS A 353 -4.26 32.05 4.75
CA LYS A 353 -5.16 32.77 3.84
C LYS A 353 -6.29 31.85 3.33
N GLU A 354 -6.00 30.57 3.16
CA GLU A 354 -6.96 29.61 2.66
C GLU A 354 -7.86 29.01 3.74
N ILE A 355 -7.30 28.63 4.90
CA ILE A 355 -8.01 27.86 5.93
C ILE A 355 -7.95 28.49 7.33
N GLY A 356 -7.55 29.76 7.44
CA GLY A 356 -7.62 30.55 8.66
C GLY A 356 -6.88 29.91 9.85
N VAL A 357 -7.58 29.79 10.96
CA VAL A 357 -7.04 29.25 12.23
C VAL A 357 -6.71 27.76 12.16
N TYR A 358 -7.22 27.05 11.17
CA TYR A 358 -6.94 25.63 10.96
C TYR A 358 -5.58 25.36 10.27
N ALA A 359 -4.90 26.40 9.76
CA ALA A 359 -3.59 26.23 9.14
C ALA A 359 -2.55 25.74 10.14
N LEU A 360 -1.82 24.70 9.78
CA LEU A 360 -0.73 24.14 10.57
C LEU A 360 0.61 24.37 9.87
N SER A 361 1.56 24.99 10.54
CA SER A 361 2.95 25.02 10.05
C SER A 361 3.52 23.60 9.97
N THR A 362 4.55 23.39 9.17
CA THR A 362 5.22 22.07 9.07
C THR A 362 5.73 21.58 10.44
N LYS A 363 6.14 22.49 11.32
CA LYS A 363 6.55 22.17 12.68
C LYS A 363 5.36 21.65 13.50
N GLN A 364 4.23 22.36 13.49
CA GLN A 364 3.01 21.95 14.21
C GLN A 364 2.47 20.61 13.70
N GLN A 365 2.50 20.37 12.37
CA GLN A 365 2.11 19.05 11.80
C GLN A 365 2.97 17.93 12.38
N LYS A 366 4.29 18.13 12.48
CA LYS A 366 5.21 17.14 13.06
C LYS A 366 4.96 16.98 14.57
N GLU A 367 4.75 18.05 15.31
CA GLU A 367 4.47 18.02 16.74
C GLU A 367 3.17 17.27 17.04
N VAL A 368 2.06 17.59 16.38
CA VAL A 368 0.78 16.87 16.56
C VAL A 368 0.92 15.40 16.20
N THR A 369 1.64 15.09 15.11
CA THR A 369 1.88 13.69 14.70
C THR A 369 2.67 12.94 15.77
N GLN A 370 3.76 13.54 16.29
CA GLN A 370 4.59 12.91 17.29
C GLN A 370 3.85 12.76 18.62
N ASP A 371 3.10 13.76 19.05
CA ASP A 371 2.30 13.70 20.25
C ASP A 371 1.25 12.59 20.20
N PHE A 372 0.66 12.31 19.02
CA PHE A 372 -0.25 11.18 18.84
C PHE A 372 0.48 9.83 18.90
N ILE A 373 1.66 9.72 18.26
CA ILE A 373 2.51 8.52 18.33
C ILE A 373 2.96 8.25 19.77
N ASP A 374 3.19 9.31 20.56
CA ASP A 374 3.61 9.23 21.96
C ASP A 374 2.42 9.12 22.93
N ASN A 375 1.20 8.86 22.43
CA ASN A 375 -0.02 8.65 23.21
C ASN A 375 -0.40 9.82 24.16
N LYS A 376 -0.05 11.08 23.78
CA LYS A 376 -0.33 12.27 24.61
C LYS A 376 -1.77 12.77 24.50
N PHE A 377 -2.53 12.33 23.52
CA PHE A 377 -3.96 12.60 23.37
C PHE A 377 -4.66 11.45 22.62
N GLN A 378 -5.96 11.31 22.81
CA GLN A 378 -6.71 10.12 22.43
C GLN A 378 -7.25 10.15 20.99
N HIS A 379 -7.70 11.31 20.48
CA HIS A 379 -8.47 11.39 19.24
C HIS A 379 -7.82 12.30 18.21
N LEU A 380 -7.57 11.79 17.01
CA LEU A 380 -6.98 12.53 15.89
C LEU A 380 -7.87 12.46 14.65
N ILE A 381 -8.11 13.61 14.00
CA ILE A 381 -8.70 13.68 12.66
C ILE A 381 -7.57 13.93 11.66
N ALA A 382 -7.51 13.14 10.60
CA ALA A 382 -6.47 13.28 9.59
C ALA A 382 -7.02 13.18 8.17
N THR A 383 -6.38 13.91 7.27
CA THR A 383 -6.53 13.70 5.83
C THR A 383 -5.53 12.64 5.35
N ASP A 384 -5.32 12.54 4.03
CA ASP A 384 -4.34 11.68 3.38
C ASP A 384 -2.90 11.74 3.96
N ALA A 385 -2.61 12.76 4.77
CA ALA A 385 -1.32 12.90 5.46
C ALA A 385 -0.94 11.69 6.31
N PHE A 386 -1.94 10.94 6.82
CA PHE A 386 -1.76 9.75 7.66
C PHE A 386 -2.00 8.41 6.95
N ARG A 387 -2.31 8.42 5.63
CA ARG A 387 -2.54 7.19 4.87
C ARG A 387 -1.32 6.27 4.82
N ALA A 388 -0.11 6.81 4.83
CA ALA A 388 1.10 6.00 4.77
C ALA A 388 2.23 6.56 5.66
N GLY A 389 3.12 5.67 6.12
CA GLY A 389 4.40 6.05 6.75
C GLY A 389 4.37 6.38 8.23
N VAL A 390 3.22 6.38 8.90
CA VAL A 390 3.13 6.56 10.36
C VAL A 390 2.85 5.21 11.02
N ASP A 391 3.64 4.85 12.00
CA ASP A 391 3.50 3.62 12.78
C ASP A 391 2.89 3.94 14.15
N ILE A 392 1.69 3.41 14.42
CA ILE A 392 0.91 3.69 15.63
C ILE A 392 0.43 2.36 16.22
N PRO A 393 1.30 1.61 16.93
CA PRO A 393 0.97 0.27 17.41
C PRO A 393 -0.19 0.25 18.40
N HIS A 394 -0.37 1.32 19.17
CA HIS A 394 -1.43 1.46 20.17
C HIS A 394 -2.78 1.93 19.61
N LEU A 395 -2.88 2.22 18.31
CA LEU A 395 -4.15 2.65 17.69
C LEU A 395 -5.22 1.55 17.79
N ARG A 396 -6.33 1.84 18.47
CA ARG A 396 -7.42 0.87 18.72
C ARG A 396 -8.65 1.10 17.87
N VAL A 397 -8.92 2.32 17.45
CA VAL A 397 -10.12 2.65 16.68
C VAL A 397 -9.74 3.41 15.42
N VAL A 398 -10.25 2.95 14.28
CA VAL A 398 -10.18 3.64 12.99
C VAL A 398 -11.58 4.01 12.57
N ILE A 399 -11.81 5.28 12.24
CA ILE A 399 -13.11 5.77 11.75
C ILE A 399 -12.95 6.23 10.30
N GLN A 400 -13.63 5.52 9.40
CA GLN A 400 -13.63 5.78 7.96
C GLN A 400 -14.72 6.82 7.63
N ALA A 401 -14.45 8.10 7.92
CA ALA A 401 -15.39 9.17 7.62
C ALA A 401 -15.35 9.62 6.15
N SER A 402 -14.28 9.27 5.41
CA SER A 402 -14.14 9.59 4.00
C SER A 402 -15.15 8.85 3.11
N SER A 403 -15.41 9.40 1.91
CA SER A 403 -16.36 8.83 0.94
C SER A 403 -15.70 7.88 -0.07
N GLY A 404 -14.38 7.80 -0.10
CA GLY A 404 -13.64 7.00 -1.08
C GLY A 404 -14.01 5.52 -1.05
N SER A 405 -13.94 4.86 -2.22
CA SER A 405 -14.14 3.41 -2.35
C SER A 405 -12.99 2.72 -3.09
N SER A 406 -11.85 3.39 -3.23
CA SER A 406 -10.62 2.78 -3.77
C SER A 406 -10.16 1.67 -2.83
N LYS A 407 -10.09 0.42 -3.32
CA LYS A 407 -9.67 -0.75 -2.54
C LYS A 407 -8.35 -0.49 -1.80
N ILE A 408 -7.37 0.06 -2.52
CA ILE A 408 -6.03 0.30 -1.98
C ILE A 408 -6.08 1.29 -0.82
N GLU A 409 -6.72 2.45 -1.02
CA GLU A 409 -6.80 3.51 0.00
C GLU A 409 -7.58 3.06 1.23
N VAL A 410 -8.76 2.49 1.02
CA VAL A 410 -9.67 2.02 2.09
C VAL A 410 -8.99 0.96 2.95
N ILE A 411 -8.33 -0.02 2.34
CA ILE A 411 -7.64 -1.08 3.09
C ILE A 411 -6.39 -0.51 3.79
N GLN A 412 -5.62 0.37 3.17
CA GLN A 412 -4.45 0.98 3.81
C GLN A 412 -4.82 1.86 5.01
N GLU A 413 -5.93 2.60 4.94
CA GLU A 413 -6.46 3.38 6.06
C GLU A 413 -6.91 2.46 7.21
N ALA A 414 -7.68 1.43 6.91
CA ALA A 414 -8.16 0.47 7.90
C ALA A 414 -7.02 -0.28 8.60
N LEU A 415 -6.01 -0.73 7.85
CA LEU A 415 -4.85 -1.47 8.36
C LEU A 415 -3.96 -0.65 9.32
N ARG A 416 -4.23 0.65 9.53
CA ARG A 416 -3.53 1.42 10.58
C ARG A 416 -3.79 0.86 11.97
N GLY A 417 -4.99 0.30 12.20
CA GLY A 417 -5.35 -0.35 13.45
C GLY A 417 -4.76 -1.74 13.66
N SER A 418 -4.25 -2.40 12.61
CA SER A 418 -3.88 -3.82 12.67
C SER A 418 -2.60 -4.16 13.43
N ARG A 419 -1.77 -3.17 13.77
CA ARG A 419 -0.46 -3.39 14.42
C ARG A 419 -0.61 -4.01 15.80
N VAL A 420 0.21 -5.00 16.08
CA VAL A 420 0.35 -5.58 17.43
C VAL A 420 1.05 -4.57 18.34
N LEU A 421 0.56 -4.42 19.55
CA LEU A 421 1.20 -3.63 20.60
C LEU A 421 2.20 -4.54 21.34
N THR A 422 3.50 -4.32 21.13
CA THR A 422 4.54 -5.14 21.77
C THR A 422 4.80 -4.70 23.21
N GLU A 423 5.44 -5.58 24.03
CA GLU A 423 5.84 -5.22 25.39
C GLU A 423 6.76 -3.98 25.42
N ALA A 424 7.64 -3.85 24.41
CA ALA A 424 8.49 -2.67 24.28
C ALA A 424 7.67 -1.39 23.98
N ASP A 425 6.61 -1.51 23.18
CA ASP A 425 5.69 -0.38 22.91
C ASP A 425 4.88 -0.04 24.16
N LYS A 426 4.39 -1.03 24.91
CA LYS A 426 3.67 -0.83 26.18
C LYS A 426 4.51 -0.07 27.18
N LEU A 427 5.76 -0.52 27.38
CA LEU A 427 6.70 0.14 28.28
C LEU A 427 7.01 1.60 27.85
N ARG A 428 7.23 1.81 26.54
CA ARG A 428 7.53 3.14 25.98
C ARG A 428 6.36 4.13 26.11
N LEU A 429 5.11 3.62 25.99
CA LEU A 429 3.89 4.42 25.92
C LEU A 429 3.13 4.46 27.26
N ASP A 430 3.64 3.79 28.30
CA ASP A 430 2.99 3.64 29.60
C ASP A 430 1.56 3.06 29.47
N ILE A 431 1.44 1.96 28.72
CA ILE A 431 0.18 1.26 28.46
C ILE A 431 0.25 -0.12 29.13
N GLU A 432 -0.68 -0.40 30.03
CA GLU A 432 -0.77 -1.70 30.71
C GLU A 432 -1.63 -2.71 29.92
N GLU A 433 -2.69 -2.23 29.27
CA GLU A 433 -3.68 -3.06 28.59
C GLU A 433 -3.20 -3.63 27.28
N ASP A 434 -3.37 -4.94 27.07
CA ASP A 434 -3.09 -5.61 25.81
C ASP A 434 -4.05 -5.19 24.71
N LYS A 435 -3.53 -5.09 23.49
CA LYS A 435 -4.32 -4.84 22.30
C LYS A 435 -4.68 -6.17 21.64
N THR A 436 -5.86 -6.68 21.94
CA THR A 436 -6.36 -7.96 21.40
C THR A 436 -6.97 -7.82 20.01
N HIS A 437 -7.51 -6.64 19.67
CA HIS A 437 -8.15 -6.33 18.39
C HIS A 437 -8.13 -4.82 18.15
N PHE A 438 -8.60 -4.42 16.96
CA PHE A 438 -8.95 -3.02 16.69
C PHE A 438 -10.38 -2.94 16.13
N VAL A 439 -11.02 -1.80 16.35
CA VAL A 439 -12.37 -1.52 15.87
C VAL A 439 -12.28 -0.58 14.66
N LEU A 440 -12.85 -1.01 13.53
CA LEU A 440 -13.05 -0.19 12.35
C LEU A 440 -14.52 0.24 12.28
N ILE A 441 -14.75 1.55 12.30
CA ILE A 441 -16.08 2.13 12.13
C ILE A 441 -16.18 2.69 10.71
N ASP A 442 -17.18 2.25 9.96
CA ASP A 442 -17.54 2.79 8.65
C ASP A 442 -19.03 3.13 8.63
N PHE A 443 -19.51 3.81 7.62
CA PHE A 443 -20.85 4.35 7.55
C PHE A 443 -21.63 3.77 6.39
N LEU A 444 -22.85 3.32 6.65
CA LEU A 444 -23.81 2.92 5.63
C LEU A 444 -24.66 4.16 5.30
N ASP A 445 -24.21 4.90 4.29
CA ASP A 445 -24.79 6.17 3.85
C ASP A 445 -26.04 5.94 2.97
N ASN A 446 -27.07 5.29 3.56
CA ASN A 446 -28.28 4.81 2.85
C ASN A 446 -29.34 5.90 2.57
N HIS A 447 -29.03 7.14 2.86
CA HIS A 447 -29.87 8.30 2.54
C HIS A 447 -29.74 8.77 1.08
N ASP A 448 -28.79 8.23 0.30
CA ASP A 448 -28.66 8.41 -1.15
C ASP A 448 -28.08 7.13 -1.77
N GLU A 449 -28.67 6.67 -2.87
CA GLU A 449 -28.28 5.41 -3.54
C GLU A 449 -26.82 5.41 -3.98
N ARG A 450 -26.31 6.52 -4.51
CA ARG A 450 -24.92 6.66 -4.98
C ARG A 450 -23.91 6.54 -3.84
N LEU A 451 -24.27 7.06 -2.65
CA LEU A 451 -23.42 6.98 -1.44
C LEU A 451 -23.48 5.59 -0.82
N ASN A 452 -24.66 4.97 -0.83
CA ASN A 452 -24.82 3.59 -0.39
C ASN A 452 -23.99 2.63 -1.23
N ASP A 453 -23.93 2.79 -2.55
CA ASP A 453 -23.07 1.99 -3.43
C ASP A 453 -21.59 2.10 -3.07
N LEU A 454 -21.10 3.28 -2.66
CA LEU A 454 -19.72 3.44 -2.19
C LEU A 454 -19.49 2.68 -0.87
N ALA A 455 -20.44 2.75 0.05
CA ALA A 455 -20.36 2.02 1.32
C ALA A 455 -20.37 0.50 1.11
N LEU A 456 -21.22 -0.02 0.22
CA LEU A 456 -21.27 -1.44 -0.11
C LEU A 456 -19.96 -1.92 -0.75
N LYS A 457 -19.32 -1.13 -1.63
CA LYS A 457 -18.00 -1.45 -2.18
C LYS A 457 -16.94 -1.54 -1.10
N ARG A 458 -16.91 -0.61 -0.14
CA ARG A 458 -15.99 -0.68 1.00
C ARG A 458 -16.25 -1.94 1.83
N MET A 459 -17.50 -2.28 2.07
CA MET A 459 -17.89 -3.50 2.77
C MET A 459 -17.36 -4.77 2.07
N GLU A 460 -17.45 -4.83 0.74
CA GLU A 460 -16.89 -5.94 -0.05
C GLU A 460 -15.37 -6.02 0.10
N HIS A 461 -14.66 -4.89 0.12
CA HIS A 461 -13.22 -4.87 0.32
C HIS A 461 -12.82 -5.40 1.71
N TYR A 462 -13.57 -5.08 2.76
CA TYR A 462 -13.34 -5.60 4.12
C TYR A 462 -13.67 -7.10 4.21
N LYS A 463 -14.77 -7.56 3.59
CA LYS A 463 -15.10 -8.99 3.50
C LYS A 463 -14.00 -9.79 2.80
N ALA A 464 -13.40 -9.23 1.77
CA ALA A 464 -12.29 -9.86 1.04
C ALA A 464 -11.01 -10.00 1.88
N GLN A 465 -10.90 -9.29 3.02
CA GLN A 465 -9.83 -9.48 4.01
C GLN A 465 -10.15 -10.54 5.07
N GLY A 466 -11.30 -11.20 5.00
CA GLY A 466 -11.78 -12.12 6.04
C GLY A 466 -12.32 -11.43 7.29
N TRP A 467 -12.54 -10.09 7.27
CA TRP A 467 -12.95 -9.36 8.46
C TRP A 467 -14.42 -9.56 8.80
N LYS A 468 -14.72 -9.66 10.11
CA LYS A 468 -16.07 -9.75 10.63
C LYS A 468 -16.76 -8.40 10.58
N ILE A 469 -17.94 -8.33 9.94
CA ILE A 469 -18.72 -7.09 9.76
C ILE A 469 -20.05 -7.19 10.49
N LYS A 470 -20.33 -6.17 11.31
CA LYS A 470 -21.62 -5.96 11.95
C LYS A 470 -22.25 -4.68 11.44
N ILE A 471 -23.54 -4.71 11.11
CA ILE A 471 -24.33 -3.52 10.77
C ILE A 471 -25.13 -3.14 11.99
N VAL A 472 -25.06 -1.88 12.40
CA VAL A 472 -25.75 -1.36 13.60
C VAL A 472 -26.54 -0.09 13.26
N ASP A 473 -27.67 0.08 13.95
CA ASP A 473 -28.57 1.22 13.74
C ASP A 473 -28.27 2.38 14.70
N SER A 474 -27.53 2.13 15.77
CA SER A 474 -27.14 3.16 16.74
C SER A 474 -25.74 2.93 17.30
N VAL A 475 -25.15 3.99 17.82
CA VAL A 475 -23.82 3.96 18.47
C VAL A 475 -23.80 3.06 19.70
N ASP A 476 -24.93 2.94 20.39
CA ASP A 476 -25.04 2.15 21.62
C ASP A 476 -25.01 0.63 21.36
N GLN A 477 -25.12 0.21 20.10
CA GLN A 477 -24.94 -1.18 19.66
C GLN A 477 -23.49 -1.54 19.31
N ILE A 478 -22.58 -0.58 19.36
CA ILE A 478 -21.15 -0.85 19.17
C ILE A 478 -20.63 -1.45 20.47
N ASP A 479 -20.25 -2.71 20.43
CA ASP A 479 -19.54 -3.36 21.51
C ASP A 479 -18.03 -3.24 21.28
N TRP A 480 -17.38 -2.42 22.08
CA TRP A 480 -15.95 -2.12 21.97
C TRP A 480 -15.07 -3.30 22.39
N TYR A 481 -15.59 -4.22 23.18
CA TYR A 481 -14.87 -5.34 23.80
C TYR A 481 -15.29 -6.71 23.25
N ASP A 482 -16.29 -6.74 22.34
CA ASP A 482 -16.81 -7.98 21.77
C ASP A 482 -15.76 -8.63 20.85
N TYR A 483 -14.82 -9.27 21.50
CA TYR A 483 -13.87 -10.18 20.89
C TYR A 483 -14.15 -11.63 21.32
N ASP A 484 -15.38 -11.97 21.64
CA ASP A 484 -15.79 -13.36 21.81
C ASP A 484 -15.81 -14.06 20.44
N ASN A 485 -14.61 -14.41 20.01
CA ASN A 485 -14.38 -15.26 18.87
C ASN A 485 -13.58 -16.47 19.28
N LYS A 486 -14.29 -17.39 19.82
CA LYS A 486 -13.94 -18.80 19.54
C LYS A 486 -14.32 -19.02 18.09
N LEU A 487 -13.29 -19.12 17.20
CA LEU A 487 -13.38 -19.74 15.89
C LEU A 487 -14.02 -21.11 16.01
#